data_ccef5b627c36672acd18e0684cc0b33a
#
_entry.id   ccef5b627c36672acd18e0684cc0b33a
#
_cell.length_a   1.000
_cell.length_b   1.000
_cell.length_c   1.000
_cell.angle_alpha   90.00
_cell.angle_beta   90.00
_cell.angle_gamma   90.00
#
_symmetry.space_group_name_H-M   'P 1'
#
loop_
_entity.id
_entity.type
_entity.pdbx_description
1 polymer ?
#
loop_
_entity_poly.entity_id
_entity_poly.type
_entity_poly.pdbx_seq_one_letter_code
_entity_poly.pdbx_strand_id
1 'polypeptide(L)'
;MTLILASTSRYRAALLARLGVPFEVAAPGVEEAAQDGEPADTMAKRLAREKALAVSARFPDAVVIGSDQVAICAARRLGKPGTAEAALAQLQHQRGQITEFFTAVCFARGPEVLWEDTVTTRVRWREASELTDAVLARYVEIEEPLDCAGAAKSEGLGLALVAGIDSDDPTALIGLPLISCQTALTRLGLSPLHLRA
;
A
#
# COMPACT_ATOMS: atom_id res chain seq x y z
N MET A 1 25.43 4.88 0.77
CA MET A 1 24.50 4.23 1.75
C MET A 1 23.51 3.44 0.92
N THR A 2 23.32 2.17 1.23
CA THR A 2 22.39 1.28 0.49
C THR A 2 20.97 1.51 0.98
N LEU A 3 20.00 1.60 0.06
CA LEU A 3 18.58 1.67 0.33
C LEU A 3 17.94 0.34 -0.08
N ILE A 4 17.11 -0.25 0.78
CA ILE A 4 16.43 -1.52 0.51
C ILE A 4 14.94 -1.38 0.72
N LEU A 5 14.14 -1.85 -0.23
CA LEU A 5 12.69 -1.98 -0.09
C LEU A 5 12.35 -3.39 0.42
N ALA A 6 11.83 -3.48 1.64
CA ALA A 6 11.39 -4.71 2.28
C ALA A 6 9.99 -5.13 1.76
N SER A 7 9.91 -5.54 0.50
CA SER A 7 8.64 -5.88 -0.15
C SER A 7 8.87 -6.78 -1.37
N THR A 8 7.91 -7.67 -1.65
CA THR A 8 7.82 -8.43 -2.91
C THR A 8 6.82 -7.79 -3.89
N SER A 9 6.19 -6.68 -3.52
CA SER A 9 5.20 -6.00 -4.35
C SER A 9 5.87 -5.26 -5.51
N ARG A 10 5.55 -5.66 -6.75
CA ARG A 10 5.96 -4.96 -7.98
C ARG A 10 5.45 -3.50 -8.02
N TYR A 11 4.27 -3.24 -7.44
CA TYR A 11 3.67 -1.91 -7.39
C TYR A 11 4.49 -0.97 -6.51
N ARG A 12 4.88 -1.40 -5.31
CA ARG A 12 5.73 -0.61 -4.40
C ARG A 12 7.09 -0.33 -5.00
N ALA A 13 7.70 -1.33 -5.66
CA ALA A 13 8.98 -1.15 -6.34
C ALA A 13 8.87 -0.12 -7.49
N ALA A 14 7.82 -0.22 -8.33
CA ALA A 14 7.57 0.74 -9.40
C ALA A 14 7.31 2.16 -8.88
N LEU A 15 6.60 2.29 -7.74
CA LEU A 15 6.40 3.59 -7.10
C LEU A 15 7.72 4.17 -6.57
N LEU A 16 8.51 3.40 -5.81
CA LEU A 16 9.76 3.88 -5.24
C LEU A 16 10.75 4.32 -6.33
N ALA A 17 10.79 3.61 -7.45
CA ALA A 17 11.64 3.95 -8.60
C ALA A 17 11.35 5.37 -9.16
N ARG A 18 10.11 5.88 -9.00
CA ARG A 18 9.75 7.24 -9.43
C ARG A 18 10.49 8.34 -8.67
N LEU A 19 11.01 8.04 -7.47
CA LEU A 19 11.80 9.00 -6.69
C LEU A 19 13.25 9.13 -7.18
N GLY A 20 13.70 8.29 -8.14
CA GLY A 20 15.02 8.39 -8.75
C GLY A 20 16.18 8.00 -7.84
N VAL A 21 15.92 7.36 -6.70
CA VAL A 21 16.95 6.83 -5.81
C VAL A 21 17.25 5.38 -6.15
N PRO A 22 18.50 4.95 -6.22
CA PRO A 22 18.83 3.54 -6.38
C PRO A 22 18.47 2.75 -5.11
N PHE A 23 17.82 1.60 -5.27
CA PHE A 23 17.45 0.70 -4.19
C PHE A 23 17.52 -0.76 -4.61
N GLU A 24 17.62 -1.64 -3.62
CA GLU A 24 17.48 -3.08 -3.76
C GLU A 24 16.14 -3.54 -3.20
N VAL A 25 15.71 -4.76 -3.56
CA VAL A 25 14.48 -5.37 -3.06
C VAL A 25 14.82 -6.61 -2.25
N ALA A 26 14.21 -6.74 -1.07
CA ALA A 26 14.37 -7.92 -0.24
C ALA A 26 13.01 -8.37 0.34
N ALA A 27 12.73 -9.67 0.27
CA ALA A 27 11.53 -10.23 0.87
C ALA A 27 11.59 -10.12 2.42
N PRO A 28 10.56 -9.58 3.08
CA PRO A 28 10.58 -9.39 4.55
C PRO A 28 10.39 -10.70 5.32
N GLY A 29 9.63 -11.66 4.79
CA GLY A 29 9.36 -12.94 5.45
C GLY A 29 8.55 -12.80 6.75
N VAL A 30 7.71 -11.78 6.85
CA VAL A 30 6.86 -11.49 8.01
C VAL A 30 5.48 -12.08 7.81
N GLU A 31 4.89 -12.65 8.87
CA GLU A 31 3.50 -13.10 8.89
C GLU A 31 2.55 -11.89 8.98
N GLU A 32 1.60 -11.79 8.06
CA GLU A 32 0.69 -10.64 7.95
C GLU A 32 -0.67 -10.89 8.67
N ALA A 33 -0.67 -11.75 9.71
CA ALA A 33 -1.87 -12.02 10.48
C ALA A 33 -2.30 -10.80 11.31
N ALA A 34 -3.61 -10.55 11.37
CA ALA A 34 -4.16 -9.56 12.29
C ALA A 34 -4.15 -10.09 13.72
N GLN A 35 -3.99 -9.19 14.67
CA GLN A 35 -4.19 -9.45 16.09
C GLN A 35 -5.67 -9.22 16.47
N ASP A 36 -6.12 -9.88 17.52
CA ASP A 36 -7.50 -9.74 18.00
C ASP A 36 -7.80 -8.30 18.40
N GLY A 37 -8.86 -7.74 17.83
CA GLY A 37 -9.28 -6.37 18.11
C GLY A 37 -8.35 -5.26 17.57
N GLU A 38 -7.35 -5.60 16.75
CA GLU A 38 -6.39 -4.63 16.23
C GLU A 38 -7.04 -3.68 15.21
N PRO A 39 -7.00 -2.35 15.45
CA PRO A 39 -7.45 -1.37 14.47
C PRO A 39 -6.64 -1.44 13.18
N ALA A 40 -7.29 -1.12 12.05
CA ALA A 40 -6.67 -1.25 10.72
C ALA A 40 -5.43 -0.35 10.52
N ASP A 41 -5.47 0.87 11.03
CA ASP A 41 -4.34 1.80 10.99
C ASP A 41 -3.16 1.30 11.83
N THR A 42 -3.44 0.74 13.01
CA THR A 42 -2.45 0.15 13.91
C THR A 42 -1.82 -1.08 13.27
N MET A 43 -2.62 -1.94 12.64
CA MET A 43 -2.13 -3.10 11.89
C MET A 43 -1.20 -2.70 10.74
N ALA A 44 -1.58 -1.71 9.94
CA ALA A 44 -0.74 -1.23 8.84
C ALA A 44 0.61 -0.71 9.34
N LYS A 45 0.62 0.08 10.43
CA LYS A 45 1.84 0.59 11.08
C LYS A 45 2.73 -0.55 11.59
N ARG A 46 2.13 -1.48 12.35
CA ARG A 46 2.85 -2.64 12.89
C ARG A 46 3.51 -3.45 11.78
N LEU A 47 2.75 -3.82 10.75
CA LEU A 47 3.27 -4.64 9.64
C LEU A 47 4.35 -3.89 8.83
N ALA A 48 4.19 -2.59 8.59
CA ALA A 48 5.23 -1.78 7.93
C ALA A 48 6.53 -1.79 8.75
N ARG A 49 6.45 -1.62 10.08
CA ARG A 49 7.58 -1.65 11.00
C ARG A 49 8.23 -3.03 11.05
N GLU A 50 7.46 -4.10 11.22
CA GLU A 50 7.95 -5.47 11.26
C GLU A 50 8.70 -5.84 9.98
N LYS A 51 8.16 -5.45 8.79
CA LYS A 51 8.80 -5.66 7.49
C LYS A 51 10.14 -4.91 7.40
N ALA A 52 10.18 -3.65 7.83
CA ALA A 52 11.42 -2.88 7.83
C ALA A 52 12.47 -3.50 8.76
N LEU A 53 12.12 -3.82 9.99
CA LEU A 53 13.03 -4.38 10.99
C LEU A 53 13.52 -5.78 10.63
N ALA A 54 12.66 -6.64 10.07
CA ALA A 54 13.05 -7.99 9.65
C ALA A 54 14.13 -7.99 8.56
N VAL A 55 14.09 -7.01 7.64
CA VAL A 55 15.11 -6.86 6.60
C VAL A 55 16.33 -6.11 7.14
N SER A 56 16.15 -5.05 7.94
CA SER A 56 17.30 -4.29 8.50
C SER A 56 18.17 -5.14 9.45
N ALA A 57 17.59 -6.13 10.12
CA ALA A 57 18.36 -7.10 10.90
C ALA A 57 19.35 -7.93 10.05
N ARG A 58 19.03 -8.16 8.77
CA ARG A 58 19.92 -8.87 7.83
C ARG A 58 20.91 -7.94 7.12
N PHE A 59 20.60 -6.64 7.06
CA PHE A 59 21.40 -5.60 6.41
C PHE A 59 21.56 -4.39 7.33
N PRO A 60 22.33 -4.51 8.43
CA PRO A 60 22.35 -3.53 9.52
C PRO A 60 22.85 -2.13 9.12
N ASP A 61 23.67 -2.03 8.07
CA ASP A 61 24.22 -0.76 7.56
C ASP A 61 23.32 -0.09 6.50
N ALA A 62 22.29 -0.78 6.01
CA ALA A 62 21.37 -0.25 5.02
C ALA A 62 20.22 0.50 5.68
N VAL A 63 19.67 1.50 4.96
CA VAL A 63 18.34 2.05 5.26
C VAL A 63 17.30 1.17 4.60
N VAL A 64 16.36 0.67 5.36
CA VAL A 64 15.32 -0.24 4.89
C VAL A 64 13.96 0.43 4.96
N ILE A 65 13.19 0.32 3.88
CA ILE A 65 11.81 0.80 3.78
C ILE A 65 10.86 -0.39 3.87
N GLY A 66 10.06 -0.46 4.92
CA GLY A 66 8.90 -1.35 5.04
C GLY A 66 7.62 -0.60 4.75
N SER A 67 6.64 -1.25 4.16
CA SER A 67 5.31 -0.67 3.95
C SER A 67 4.23 -1.74 3.98
N ASP A 68 3.06 -1.35 4.53
CA ASP A 68 1.87 -2.19 4.50
C ASP A 68 0.62 -1.36 4.23
N GLN A 69 -0.44 -2.03 3.75
CA GLN A 69 -1.72 -1.40 3.47
C GLN A 69 -2.86 -2.29 3.96
N VAL A 70 -3.76 -1.70 4.75
CA VAL A 70 -4.98 -2.36 5.22
C VAL A 70 -6.19 -1.60 4.72
N ALA A 71 -7.16 -2.30 4.12
CA ALA A 71 -8.40 -1.74 3.60
C ALA A 71 -9.60 -2.17 4.45
N ILE A 72 -10.50 -1.22 4.76
CA ILE A 72 -11.75 -1.44 5.51
C ILE A 72 -12.92 -0.82 4.74
N CYS A 73 -13.97 -1.61 4.55
CA CYS A 73 -15.26 -1.15 4.03
C CYS A 73 -16.38 -1.66 4.92
N ALA A 74 -17.24 -0.78 5.42
CA ALA A 74 -18.36 -1.14 6.30
C ALA A 74 -17.94 -2.10 7.44
N ALA A 75 -16.90 -1.75 8.19
CA ALA A 75 -16.29 -2.53 9.26
C ALA A 75 -15.69 -3.90 8.83
N ARG A 76 -15.72 -4.25 7.55
CA ARG A 76 -15.11 -5.45 7.00
C ARG A 76 -13.73 -5.15 6.44
N ARG A 77 -12.71 -5.88 6.90
CA ARG A 77 -11.38 -5.83 6.30
C ARG A 77 -11.37 -6.54 4.95
N LEU A 78 -10.76 -5.88 3.96
CA LEU A 78 -10.60 -6.37 2.61
C LEU A 78 -9.13 -6.74 2.38
N GLY A 79 -8.87 -8.00 2.14
CA GLY A 79 -7.54 -8.49 1.75
C GLY A 79 -7.39 -8.60 0.24
N LYS A 80 -6.28 -9.20 -0.20
CA LYS A 80 -6.11 -9.62 -1.59
C LYS A 80 -7.11 -10.75 -1.90
N PRO A 81 -7.94 -10.62 -2.93
CA PRO A 81 -8.99 -11.60 -3.18
C PRO A 81 -8.45 -12.99 -3.61
N GLY A 82 -7.36 -13.04 -4.35
CA GLY A 82 -6.74 -14.28 -4.82
C GLY A 82 -7.50 -15.00 -5.94
N THR A 83 -8.83 -14.86 -6.02
CA THR A 83 -9.67 -15.42 -7.10
C THR A 83 -10.60 -14.38 -7.69
N ALA A 84 -11.10 -14.62 -8.90
CA ALA A 84 -12.03 -13.73 -9.59
C ALA A 84 -13.38 -13.62 -8.84
N GLU A 85 -13.87 -14.74 -8.29
CA GLU A 85 -15.12 -14.78 -7.51
C GLU A 85 -14.99 -13.94 -6.22
N ALA A 86 -13.86 -14.07 -5.52
CA ALA A 86 -13.62 -13.26 -4.32
C ALA A 86 -13.42 -11.78 -4.66
N ALA A 87 -12.79 -11.45 -5.79
CA ALA A 87 -12.67 -10.09 -6.29
C ALA A 87 -14.03 -9.47 -6.58
N LEU A 88 -14.89 -10.20 -7.30
CA LEU A 88 -16.25 -9.76 -7.60
C LEU A 88 -17.06 -9.53 -6.31
N ALA A 89 -17.00 -10.45 -5.36
CA ALA A 89 -17.69 -10.33 -4.08
C ALA A 89 -17.21 -9.12 -3.26
N GLN A 90 -15.90 -8.81 -3.28
CA GLN A 90 -15.37 -7.61 -2.63
C GLN A 90 -15.89 -6.33 -3.31
N LEU A 91 -15.88 -6.27 -4.63
CA LEU A 91 -16.38 -5.13 -5.39
C LEU A 91 -17.88 -4.91 -5.20
N GLN A 92 -18.68 -5.98 -5.19
CA GLN A 92 -20.11 -5.94 -4.88
C GLN A 92 -20.38 -5.37 -3.48
N HIS A 93 -19.56 -5.75 -2.49
CA HIS A 93 -19.66 -5.23 -1.13
C HIS A 93 -19.34 -3.73 -1.06
N GLN A 94 -18.46 -3.22 -1.90
CA GLN A 94 -17.99 -1.83 -1.88
C GLN A 94 -18.93 -0.84 -2.60
N ARG A 95 -19.85 -1.30 -3.45
CA ARG A 95 -20.78 -0.45 -4.21
C ARG A 95 -21.52 0.55 -3.32
N GLY A 96 -21.52 1.84 -3.67
CA GLY A 96 -22.19 2.92 -2.95
C GLY A 96 -21.61 3.20 -1.56
N GLN A 97 -20.47 2.60 -1.20
CA GLN A 97 -19.85 2.75 0.11
C GLN A 97 -18.54 3.54 0.06
N ILE A 98 -17.95 3.76 1.22
CA ILE A 98 -16.61 4.30 1.38
C ILE A 98 -15.70 3.18 1.88
N THR A 99 -14.59 2.97 1.18
CA THR A 99 -13.49 2.14 1.66
C THR A 99 -12.36 3.04 2.16
N GLU A 100 -11.89 2.80 3.38
CA GLU A 100 -10.70 3.43 3.92
C GLU A 100 -9.49 2.51 3.74
N PHE A 101 -8.43 3.08 3.18
CA PHE A 101 -7.13 2.43 3.03
C PHE A 101 -6.13 3.13 3.94
N PHE A 102 -5.52 2.38 4.85
CA PHE A 102 -4.45 2.84 5.72
C PHE A 102 -3.13 2.33 5.16
N THR A 103 -2.33 3.22 4.59
CA THR A 103 -1.04 2.86 3.99
C THR A 103 0.09 3.40 4.85
N ALA A 104 0.79 2.50 5.52
CA ALA A 104 1.90 2.83 6.40
C ALA A 104 3.25 2.61 5.73
N VAL A 105 4.23 3.42 6.12
CA VAL A 105 5.63 3.31 5.75
C VAL A 105 6.51 3.42 6.99
N CYS A 106 7.57 2.62 7.06
CA CYS A 106 8.58 2.66 8.11
C CYS A 106 9.97 2.62 7.48
N PHE A 107 10.85 3.49 7.92
CA PHE A 107 12.27 3.50 7.61
C PHE A 107 13.05 3.02 8.83
N ALA A 108 13.91 2.03 8.66
CA ALA A 108 14.72 1.47 9.74
C ALA A 108 16.18 1.25 9.33
N ARG A 109 17.09 1.19 10.30
CA ARG A 109 18.49 0.80 10.14
C ARG A 109 18.91 -0.04 11.35
N GLY A 110 19.36 -1.26 11.13
CA GLY A 110 19.58 -2.20 12.22
C GLY A 110 18.33 -2.32 13.09
N PRO A 111 18.43 -2.14 14.43
CA PRO A 111 17.26 -2.19 15.32
C PRO A 111 16.49 -0.86 15.44
N GLU A 112 16.99 0.22 14.83
CA GLU A 112 16.44 1.56 15.01
C GLU A 112 15.42 1.90 13.95
N VAL A 113 14.25 2.41 14.40
CA VAL A 113 13.25 3.03 13.52
C VAL A 113 13.61 4.51 13.35
N LEU A 114 13.88 4.92 12.11
CA LEU A 114 14.32 6.27 11.75
C LEU A 114 13.15 7.20 11.42
N TRP A 115 12.07 6.65 10.84
CA TRP A 115 10.88 7.38 10.41
C TRP A 115 9.70 6.45 10.27
N GLU A 116 8.52 6.93 10.62
CA GLU A 116 7.25 6.26 10.35
C GLU A 116 6.18 7.27 9.98
N ASP A 117 5.28 6.85 9.10
CA ASP A 117 4.10 7.62 8.75
C ASP A 117 2.97 6.72 8.26
N THR A 118 1.75 7.24 8.24
CA THR A 118 0.57 6.54 7.74
C THR A 118 -0.37 7.52 7.05
N VAL A 119 -0.69 7.21 5.81
CA VAL A 119 -1.64 7.98 5.01
C VAL A 119 -2.97 7.24 4.95
N THR A 120 -4.05 7.94 5.24
CA THR A 120 -5.42 7.44 5.05
C THR A 120 -5.95 7.92 3.71
N THR A 121 -6.40 6.98 2.89
CA THR A 121 -7.09 7.27 1.64
C THR A 121 -8.52 6.79 1.74
N ARG A 122 -9.50 7.67 1.43
CA ARG A 122 -10.92 7.35 1.37
C ARG A 122 -11.37 7.26 -0.09
N VAL A 123 -11.84 6.09 -0.47
CA VAL A 123 -12.38 5.82 -1.82
C VAL A 123 -13.89 5.73 -1.73
N ARG A 124 -14.59 6.67 -2.39
CA ARG A 124 -16.04 6.61 -2.57
C ARG A 124 -16.35 5.84 -3.84
N TRP A 125 -17.09 4.76 -3.70
CA TRP A 125 -17.49 3.91 -4.83
C TRP A 125 -18.75 4.44 -5.48
N ARG A 126 -18.89 4.22 -6.78
CA ARG A 126 -20.12 4.49 -7.51
C ARG A 126 -21.26 3.59 -7.02
N GLU A 127 -22.49 4.03 -7.26
CA GLU A 127 -23.70 3.34 -6.81
C GLU A 127 -23.93 2.02 -7.56
N ALA A 128 -24.75 1.14 -6.96
CA ALA A 128 -25.07 -0.16 -7.56
C ALA A 128 -25.80 -0.04 -8.92
N SER A 129 -26.49 1.07 -9.17
CA SER A 129 -27.10 1.38 -10.46
C SER A 129 -26.09 1.58 -11.59
N GLU A 130 -24.88 2.07 -11.27
CA GLU A 130 -23.78 2.26 -12.20
C GLU A 130 -22.86 1.03 -12.24
N LEU A 131 -22.58 0.42 -11.07
CA LEU A 131 -21.74 -0.77 -10.92
C LEU A 131 -22.58 -2.05 -10.89
N THR A 132 -23.25 -2.35 -12.01
CA THR A 132 -23.99 -3.61 -12.14
C THR A 132 -23.05 -4.82 -12.05
N ASP A 133 -23.57 -6.02 -11.74
CA ASP A 133 -22.75 -7.23 -11.70
C ASP A 133 -22.04 -7.51 -13.03
N ALA A 134 -22.65 -7.16 -14.16
CA ALA A 134 -22.02 -7.30 -15.47
C ALA A 134 -20.83 -6.34 -15.65
N VAL A 135 -20.91 -5.10 -15.17
CA VAL A 135 -19.81 -4.14 -15.19
C VAL A 135 -18.66 -4.62 -14.33
N LEU A 136 -18.95 -5.08 -13.11
CA LEU A 136 -17.92 -5.58 -12.19
C LEU A 136 -17.26 -6.87 -12.70
N ALA A 137 -18.04 -7.79 -13.26
CA ALA A 137 -17.50 -9.02 -13.85
C ALA A 137 -16.57 -8.71 -15.03
N ARG A 138 -16.97 -7.75 -15.90
CA ARG A 138 -16.13 -7.32 -17.01
C ARG A 138 -14.84 -6.64 -16.56
N TYR A 139 -14.90 -5.82 -15.49
CA TYR A 139 -13.72 -5.22 -14.91
C TYR A 139 -12.75 -6.30 -14.37
N VAL A 140 -13.27 -7.28 -13.60
CA VAL A 140 -12.44 -8.37 -13.05
C VAL A 140 -11.80 -9.19 -14.17
N GLU A 141 -12.51 -9.47 -15.25
CA GLU A 141 -11.98 -10.17 -16.42
C GLU A 141 -10.81 -9.44 -17.09
N ILE A 142 -10.91 -8.10 -17.22
CA ILE A 142 -9.89 -7.29 -17.92
C ILE A 142 -8.67 -7.04 -17.04
N GLU A 143 -8.89 -6.64 -15.78
CA GLU A 143 -7.83 -6.16 -14.90
C GLU A 143 -7.18 -7.25 -14.04
N GLU A 144 -7.88 -8.36 -13.84
CA GLU A 144 -7.44 -9.46 -12.95
C GLU A 144 -6.89 -8.91 -11.61
N PRO A 145 -7.70 -8.17 -10.80
CA PRO A 145 -7.23 -7.46 -9.61
C PRO A 145 -7.06 -8.40 -8.40
N LEU A 146 -6.43 -9.55 -8.60
CA LEU A 146 -6.37 -10.64 -7.62
C LEU A 146 -5.34 -10.42 -6.52
N ASP A 147 -4.37 -9.57 -6.76
CA ASP A 147 -3.25 -9.25 -5.86
C ASP A 147 -3.36 -7.88 -5.17
N CYS A 148 -4.53 -7.21 -5.31
CA CYS A 148 -4.79 -5.89 -4.75
C CYS A 148 -5.84 -5.95 -3.63
N ALA A 149 -5.57 -5.32 -2.48
CA ALA A 149 -6.57 -5.18 -1.42
C ALA A 149 -7.77 -4.37 -1.92
N GLY A 150 -9.00 -4.86 -1.63
CA GLY A 150 -10.23 -4.24 -2.14
C GLY A 150 -10.51 -4.50 -3.63
N ALA A 151 -9.73 -5.35 -4.29
CA ALA A 151 -9.93 -5.77 -5.67
C ALA A 151 -10.00 -4.60 -6.70
N ALA A 152 -9.29 -3.49 -6.47
CA ALA A 152 -9.25 -2.38 -7.42
C ALA A 152 -7.84 -1.89 -7.69
N LYS A 153 -7.52 -1.68 -8.97
CA LYS A 153 -6.27 -1.09 -9.44
C LYS A 153 -6.53 0.36 -9.81
N SER A 154 -6.16 1.28 -8.90
CA SER A 154 -6.35 2.72 -9.12
C SER A 154 -5.45 3.29 -10.21
N GLU A 155 -4.40 2.59 -10.58
CA GLU A 155 -3.52 2.90 -11.70
C GLU A 155 -4.05 2.41 -13.06
N GLY A 156 -5.18 1.71 -13.08
CA GLY A 156 -5.84 1.15 -14.26
C GLY A 156 -7.33 1.46 -14.32
N LEU A 157 -8.12 0.52 -14.85
CA LEU A 157 -9.57 0.65 -15.01
C LEU A 157 -10.33 0.74 -13.68
N GLY A 158 -9.70 0.45 -12.52
CA GLY A 158 -10.31 0.63 -11.21
C GLY A 158 -10.82 2.05 -10.97
N LEU A 159 -10.24 3.07 -11.62
CA LEU A 159 -10.75 4.44 -11.57
C LEU A 159 -12.18 4.59 -12.13
N ALA A 160 -12.59 3.73 -13.06
CA ALA A 160 -13.95 3.75 -13.59
C ALA A 160 -15.01 3.33 -12.55
N LEU A 161 -14.59 2.60 -11.50
CA LEU A 161 -15.48 2.10 -10.46
C LEU A 161 -15.71 3.11 -9.32
N VAL A 162 -14.89 4.17 -9.23
CA VAL A 162 -14.92 5.12 -8.12
C VAL A 162 -15.64 6.42 -8.48
N ALA A 163 -16.33 7.00 -7.49
CA ALA A 163 -16.95 8.32 -7.57
C ALA A 163 -15.99 9.43 -7.09
N GLY A 164 -14.98 9.07 -6.30
CA GLY A 164 -13.97 10.02 -5.84
C GLY A 164 -12.97 9.39 -4.88
N ILE A 165 -11.81 10.03 -4.78
CA ILE A 165 -10.70 9.63 -3.89
C ILE A 165 -10.29 10.87 -3.10
N ASP A 166 -10.16 10.71 -1.78
CA ASP A 166 -9.67 11.72 -0.85
C ASP A 166 -8.41 11.18 -0.16
N SER A 167 -7.27 11.85 -0.36
CA SER A 167 -5.97 11.42 0.16
C SER A 167 -4.97 12.56 0.15
N ASP A 168 -4.14 12.67 1.19
CA ASP A 168 -2.99 13.60 1.24
C ASP A 168 -1.82 13.14 0.36
N ASP A 169 -1.79 11.86 -0.04
CA ASP A 169 -0.80 11.30 -0.96
C ASP A 169 -1.48 10.40 -2.00
N PRO A 170 -1.56 10.81 -3.27
CA PRO A 170 -2.24 10.04 -4.31
C PRO A 170 -1.60 8.68 -4.61
N THR A 171 -0.35 8.46 -4.18
CA THR A 171 0.37 7.20 -4.39
C THR A 171 0.12 6.19 -3.27
N ALA A 172 -0.39 6.64 -2.13
CA ALA A 172 -0.69 5.79 -0.98
C ALA A 172 -1.69 4.68 -1.35
N LEU A 173 -2.72 4.99 -2.14
CA LEU A 173 -3.71 4.01 -2.59
C LEU A 173 -3.09 2.85 -3.38
N ILE A 174 -2.04 3.10 -4.15
CA ILE A 174 -1.32 2.08 -4.93
C ILE A 174 -0.46 1.19 -4.01
N GLY A 175 -0.11 1.69 -2.80
CA GLY A 175 0.52 0.89 -1.75
C GLY A 175 1.85 1.39 -1.19
N LEU A 176 2.31 2.60 -1.58
CA LEU A 176 3.48 3.27 -0.98
C LEU A 176 3.29 4.79 -1.01
N PRO A 177 3.26 5.49 0.14
CA PRO A 177 3.05 6.94 0.20
C PRO A 177 4.36 7.66 -0.16
N LEU A 178 4.49 8.11 -1.41
CA LEU A 178 5.75 8.69 -1.91
C LEU A 178 6.05 10.07 -1.35
N ILE A 179 5.03 10.87 -0.98
CA ILE A 179 5.23 12.17 -0.32
C ILE A 179 5.90 11.96 1.03
N SER A 180 5.40 10.98 1.80
CA SER A 180 6.02 10.60 3.08
C SER A 180 7.41 9.99 2.87
N CYS A 181 7.58 9.10 1.88
CA CYS A 181 8.90 8.55 1.54
C CYS A 181 9.89 9.65 1.19
N GLN A 182 9.51 10.62 0.37
CA GLN A 182 10.39 11.76 0.00
C GLN A 182 10.77 12.60 1.22
N THR A 183 9.84 12.82 2.14
CA THR A 183 10.11 13.53 3.40
C THR A 183 11.17 12.80 4.22
N ALA A 184 11.02 11.49 4.39
CA ALA A 184 11.99 10.65 5.10
C ALA A 184 13.36 10.64 4.40
N LEU A 185 13.40 10.43 3.08
CA LEU A 185 14.64 10.45 2.29
C LEU A 185 15.37 11.79 2.39
N THR A 186 14.64 12.91 2.41
CA THR A 186 15.23 14.24 2.60
C THR A 186 15.87 14.37 3.98
N ARG A 187 15.18 13.96 5.05
CA ARG A 187 15.69 14.01 6.42
C ARG A 187 16.92 13.13 6.61
N LEU A 188 16.97 12.00 5.92
CA LEU A 188 18.09 11.04 5.97
C LEU A 188 19.24 11.39 5.02
N GLY A 189 19.13 12.50 4.24
CA GLY A 189 20.15 12.89 3.26
C GLY A 189 20.27 11.98 2.05
N LEU A 190 19.20 11.24 1.72
CA LEU A 190 19.14 10.26 0.64
C LEU A 190 18.32 10.75 -0.57
N SER A 191 17.68 11.91 -0.47
CA SER A 191 16.89 12.47 -1.57
C SER A 191 17.78 12.95 -2.72
N PRO A 192 17.51 12.55 -3.98
CA PRO A 192 18.29 13.00 -5.13
C PRO A 192 18.17 14.52 -5.38
N LEU A 193 17.11 15.15 -4.87
CA LEU A 193 16.92 16.60 -4.96
C LEU A 193 17.82 17.40 -4.00
N HIS A 194 18.43 16.73 -3.02
CA HIS A 194 19.23 17.35 -1.97
C HIS A 194 20.64 16.74 -1.86
N LEU A 195 21.00 15.80 -2.72
CA LEU A 195 22.38 15.31 -2.80
C LEU A 195 23.25 16.47 -3.24
N ARG A 196 24.21 16.86 -2.38
CA ARG A 196 25.24 17.84 -2.78
C ARG A 196 26.08 17.20 -3.88
N ALA A 197 26.25 17.95 -4.96
CA ALA A 197 27.16 17.60 -6.05
C ALA A 197 28.60 17.44 -5.55
#